data_b69949d783b97c028bab71516e4402ea
#
_entry.id   b69949d783b97c028bab71516e4402ea
#
_cell.length_a   1.000
_cell.length_b   1.000
_cell.length_c   1.000
_cell.angle_alpha   90.00
_cell.angle_beta   90.00
_cell.angle_gamma   90.00
#
_symmetry.space_group_name_H-M   'P 1'
#
loop_
_entity.id
_entity.type
_entity.pdbx_description
1 polymer ?
#
loop_
_entity_poly.entity_id
_entity_poly.type
_entity_poly.pdbx_seq_one_letter_code
_entity_poly.pdbx_strand_id
1 'polypeptide(L)'
;VDRDQEEAIVADYVKSPVQYVFGGGAKLFKNRKDGRDLFAELRAKGYQTPKTWEELSQIKSGKVFAVPYEVDTPLPAERGDLLARASLKGIDLLNQNEKGFFMMIEGSQLDDYGHFNDLDMLMQETHDFDRTIGAIYEWAARDGEPVVIVTAYHETGGLTLVGGDHKDGKMVGKVSTGEQRGDTGPVY
;
A
#
# COMPACT_ATOMS: atom_id res chain seq x y z
N VAL A 1 14.90 -7.58 13.66
CA VAL A 1 14.33 -8.83 13.14
C VAL A 1 14.69 -8.87 11.67
N ASP A 2 15.14 -10.02 11.16
CA ASP A 2 15.38 -10.24 9.75
C ASP A 2 14.08 -10.12 8.96
N ARG A 3 14.12 -9.52 7.76
CA ARG A 3 12.93 -9.31 6.91
C ARG A 3 12.23 -10.63 6.56
N ASP A 4 12.97 -11.73 6.48
CA ASP A 4 12.44 -13.06 6.17
C ASP A 4 11.68 -13.71 7.35
N GLN A 5 11.74 -13.09 8.54
CA GLN A 5 10.98 -13.54 9.71
C GLN A 5 9.57 -12.92 9.76
N GLU A 6 8.83 -13.05 8.66
CA GLU A 6 7.50 -12.44 8.49
C GLU A 6 6.54 -12.72 9.67
N GLU A 7 6.48 -13.97 10.14
CA GLU A 7 5.62 -14.33 11.27
C GLU A 7 5.98 -13.59 12.57
N ALA A 8 7.27 -13.35 12.81
CA ALA A 8 7.72 -12.61 13.99
C ALA A 8 7.39 -11.12 13.85
N ILE A 9 7.61 -10.54 12.65
CA ILE A 9 7.27 -9.15 12.33
C ILE A 9 5.77 -8.91 12.53
N VAL A 10 4.93 -9.78 11.97
CA VAL A 10 3.48 -9.66 12.05
C VAL A 10 2.98 -9.81 13.50
N ALA A 11 3.63 -10.64 14.34
CA ALA A 11 3.27 -10.77 15.75
C ALA A 11 3.51 -9.46 16.54
N ASP A 12 4.39 -8.58 16.09
CA ASP A 12 4.63 -7.30 16.75
C ASP A 12 3.49 -6.29 16.52
N TYR A 13 2.67 -6.43 15.48
CA TYR A 13 1.47 -5.60 15.32
C TYR A 13 0.52 -5.72 16.49
N VAL A 14 0.39 -6.91 17.09
CA VAL A 14 -0.47 -7.12 18.28
C VAL A 14 0.01 -6.30 19.49
N LYS A 15 1.30 -5.93 19.53
CA LYS A 15 1.90 -5.10 20.58
C LYS A 15 1.96 -3.62 20.20
N SER A 16 1.79 -3.31 18.91
CA SER A 16 1.89 -1.97 18.36
C SER A 16 0.71 -1.09 18.80
N PRO A 17 0.92 0.23 18.95
CA PRO A 17 -0.16 1.19 19.19
C PRO A 17 -0.89 1.63 17.92
N VAL A 18 -0.56 1.08 16.75
CA VAL A 18 -1.18 1.44 15.46
C VAL A 18 -2.69 1.27 15.54
N GLN A 19 -3.44 2.28 15.10
CA GLN A 19 -4.90 2.29 15.24
C GLN A 19 -5.64 1.90 13.97
N TYR A 20 -5.00 2.03 12.82
CA TYR A 20 -5.55 1.64 11.52
C TYR A 20 -4.50 0.90 10.69
N VAL A 21 -4.86 -0.25 10.18
CA VAL A 21 -4.08 -1.03 9.23
C VAL A 21 -5.00 -1.51 8.11
N PHE A 22 -4.54 -1.39 6.88
CA PHE A 22 -5.17 -1.99 5.70
C PHE A 22 -4.09 -2.58 4.78
N GLY A 23 -4.29 -3.81 4.29
CA GLY A 23 -3.33 -4.44 3.39
C GLY A 23 -3.59 -5.92 3.12
N GLY A 24 -2.58 -6.60 2.64
CA GLY A 24 -2.55 -8.05 2.43
C GLY A 24 -1.83 -8.79 3.56
N GLY A 25 -1.61 -10.12 3.37
CA GLY A 25 -0.85 -10.96 4.30
C GLY A 25 -1.69 -11.70 5.37
N ALA A 26 -3.01 -11.84 5.20
CA ALA A 26 -3.88 -12.49 6.18
C ALA A 26 -3.42 -13.88 6.60
N LYS A 27 -2.74 -14.62 5.72
CA LYS A 27 -2.18 -15.95 6.02
C LYS A 27 -1.23 -15.93 7.21
N LEU A 28 -0.46 -14.83 7.40
CA LEU A 28 0.50 -14.68 8.48
C LEU A 28 -0.13 -14.42 9.85
N PHE A 29 -1.43 -14.07 9.88
CA PHE A 29 -2.18 -13.80 11.10
C PHE A 29 -2.90 -15.04 11.64
N LYS A 30 -3.26 -16.01 10.80
CA LYS A 30 -4.13 -17.14 11.16
C LYS A 30 -3.52 -18.52 10.95
N ASN A 31 -2.64 -18.71 9.98
CA ASN A 31 -2.06 -20.00 9.61
C ASN A 31 -0.59 -20.11 10.09
N ARG A 32 -0.37 -19.78 11.34
CA ARG A 32 0.95 -19.63 11.93
C ARG A 32 1.54 -20.95 12.45
N LYS A 33 2.86 -21.08 12.36
CA LYS A 33 3.60 -22.24 12.89
C LYS A 33 3.53 -22.31 14.42
N ASP A 34 3.39 -21.16 15.11
CA ASP A 34 3.26 -21.06 16.56
C ASP A 34 1.83 -21.35 17.07
N GLY A 35 0.86 -21.64 16.19
CA GLY A 35 -0.52 -21.95 16.50
C GLY A 35 -1.35 -20.75 17.01
N ARG A 36 -0.83 -19.53 16.99
CA ARG A 36 -1.55 -18.33 17.41
C ARG A 36 -2.55 -17.88 16.34
N ASP A 37 -3.68 -17.33 16.76
CA ASP A 37 -4.60 -16.53 15.95
C ASP A 37 -4.45 -15.06 16.32
N LEU A 38 -3.67 -14.32 15.53
CA LEU A 38 -3.39 -12.90 15.83
C LEU A 38 -4.64 -12.03 15.62
N PHE A 39 -5.58 -12.43 14.75
CA PHE A 39 -6.86 -11.72 14.64
C PHE A 39 -7.69 -11.85 15.92
N ALA A 40 -7.69 -13.03 16.55
CA ALA A 40 -8.35 -13.21 17.84
C ALA A 40 -7.70 -12.35 18.93
N GLU A 41 -6.36 -12.28 18.95
CA GLU A 41 -5.62 -11.43 19.89
C GLU A 41 -5.89 -9.94 19.66
N LEU A 42 -5.94 -9.48 18.40
CA LEU A 42 -6.28 -8.10 18.07
C LEU A 42 -7.72 -7.76 18.49
N ARG A 43 -8.69 -8.64 18.25
CA ARG A 43 -10.07 -8.46 18.72
C ARG A 43 -10.16 -8.37 20.24
N ALA A 44 -9.40 -9.18 20.95
CA ALA A 44 -9.32 -9.10 22.42
C ALA A 44 -8.76 -7.76 22.91
N LYS A 45 -7.99 -7.04 22.08
CA LYS A 45 -7.48 -5.68 22.34
C LYS A 45 -8.37 -4.56 21.81
N GLY A 46 -9.58 -4.90 21.37
CA GLY A 46 -10.58 -3.94 20.92
C GLY A 46 -10.45 -3.51 19.45
N TYR A 47 -9.68 -4.23 18.64
CA TYR A 47 -9.66 -3.98 17.21
C TYR A 47 -10.86 -4.63 16.52
N GLN A 48 -11.43 -3.93 15.56
CA GLN A 48 -12.33 -4.48 14.57
C GLN A 48 -11.49 -5.06 13.44
N THR A 49 -11.80 -6.30 13.03
CA THR A 49 -11.01 -7.03 12.01
C THR A 49 -11.90 -7.37 10.80
N PRO A 50 -12.31 -6.37 10.00
CA PRO A 50 -13.15 -6.60 8.83
C PRO A 50 -12.42 -7.46 7.81
N LYS A 51 -13.19 -8.33 7.12
CA LYS A 51 -12.68 -9.27 6.13
C LYS A 51 -12.95 -8.84 4.69
N THR A 52 -13.79 -7.81 4.50
CA THR A 52 -14.12 -7.27 3.19
C THR A 52 -14.13 -5.75 3.23
N TRP A 53 -14.13 -5.14 2.05
CA TRP A 53 -14.31 -3.70 1.92
C TRP A 53 -15.67 -3.25 2.45
N GLU A 54 -16.72 -4.02 2.20
CA GLU A 54 -18.08 -3.72 2.65
C GLU A 54 -18.15 -3.63 4.17
N GLU A 55 -17.55 -4.60 4.88
CA GLU A 55 -17.47 -4.57 6.34
C GLU A 55 -16.65 -3.36 6.83
N LEU A 56 -15.48 -3.09 6.23
CA LEU A 56 -14.65 -1.95 6.57
C LEU A 56 -15.39 -0.63 6.37
N SER A 57 -16.11 -0.48 5.28
CA SER A 57 -16.82 0.75 4.92
C SER A 57 -17.88 1.17 5.97
N GLN A 58 -18.46 0.20 6.67
CA GLN A 58 -19.50 0.44 7.70
C GLN A 58 -18.93 0.88 9.05
N ILE A 59 -17.64 0.68 9.32
CA ILE A 59 -17.03 1.07 10.59
C ILE A 59 -16.99 2.60 10.68
N LYS A 60 -17.46 3.17 11.77
CA LYS A 60 -17.53 4.62 11.96
C LYS A 60 -16.52 5.15 12.96
N SER A 61 -15.99 4.31 13.84
CA SER A 61 -15.01 4.70 14.87
C SER A 61 -14.27 3.50 15.44
N GLY A 62 -13.20 3.76 16.19
CA GLY A 62 -12.43 2.75 16.90
C GLY A 62 -11.25 2.22 16.09
N LYS A 63 -10.53 1.28 16.68
CA LYS A 63 -9.35 0.69 16.09
C LYS A 63 -9.72 -0.35 15.03
N VAL A 64 -9.01 -0.33 13.90
CA VAL A 64 -9.27 -1.23 12.79
C VAL A 64 -7.99 -1.92 12.34
N PHE A 65 -8.10 -3.23 12.14
CA PHE A 65 -7.04 -4.03 11.55
C PHE A 65 -7.64 -4.84 10.39
N ALA A 66 -7.62 -4.27 9.20
CA ALA A 66 -8.22 -4.80 7.97
C ALA A 66 -7.14 -5.44 7.09
N VAL A 67 -7.07 -6.75 7.09
CA VAL A 67 -6.18 -7.53 6.20
C VAL A 67 -7.05 -8.57 5.48
N PRO A 68 -7.83 -8.13 4.47
CA PRO A 68 -8.81 -9.00 3.82
C PRO A 68 -8.19 -9.98 2.82
N TYR A 69 -6.96 -9.77 2.38
CA TYR A 69 -6.31 -10.57 1.36
C TYR A 69 -5.28 -11.54 1.97
N GLU A 70 -5.25 -12.78 1.47
CA GLU A 70 -4.38 -13.84 2.00
C GLU A 70 -2.89 -13.52 1.81
N VAL A 71 -2.52 -12.96 0.68
CA VAL A 71 -1.15 -12.53 0.31
C VAL A 71 -1.20 -11.05 -0.02
N ASP A 72 -1.10 -10.67 -1.27
CA ASP A 72 -1.10 -9.29 -1.72
C ASP A 72 -2.52 -8.79 -2.04
N THR A 73 -2.66 -7.50 -2.20
CA THR A 73 -3.89 -6.90 -2.72
C THR A 73 -4.05 -7.24 -4.21
N PRO A 74 -5.27 -7.30 -4.75
CA PRO A 74 -5.48 -7.53 -6.18
C PRO A 74 -4.79 -6.47 -7.06
N LEU A 75 -4.57 -6.80 -8.32
CA LEU A 75 -4.01 -5.88 -9.32
C LEU A 75 -4.87 -4.62 -9.49
N PRO A 76 -4.30 -3.49 -9.94
CA PRO A 76 -5.06 -2.24 -10.12
C PRO A 76 -6.31 -2.38 -10.97
N ALA A 77 -6.24 -3.20 -12.04
CA ALA A 77 -7.40 -3.46 -12.91
C ALA A 77 -8.56 -4.17 -12.20
N GLU A 78 -8.28 -4.94 -11.15
CA GLU A 78 -9.27 -5.70 -10.37
C GLU A 78 -9.72 -4.92 -9.13
N ARG A 79 -8.78 -4.25 -8.44
CA ARG A 79 -9.07 -3.52 -7.19
C ARG A 79 -9.65 -2.13 -7.42
N GLY A 80 -9.50 -1.57 -8.64
CA GLY A 80 -9.97 -0.21 -8.97
C GLY A 80 -9.30 0.85 -8.09
N ASP A 81 -10.10 1.65 -7.39
CA ASP A 81 -9.69 2.73 -6.50
C ASP A 81 -9.52 2.31 -5.03
N LEU A 82 -9.28 1.04 -4.78
CA LEU A 82 -9.27 0.47 -3.42
C LEU A 82 -8.26 1.15 -2.50
N LEU A 83 -7.03 1.46 -2.99
CA LEU A 83 -6.01 2.11 -2.19
C LEU A 83 -6.45 3.51 -1.74
N ALA A 84 -7.02 4.29 -2.66
CA ALA A 84 -7.56 5.61 -2.35
C ALA A 84 -8.71 5.52 -1.32
N ARG A 85 -9.67 4.61 -1.53
CA ARG A 85 -10.79 4.42 -0.60
C ARG A 85 -10.36 3.97 0.78
N ALA A 86 -9.44 3.01 0.86
CA ALA A 86 -8.91 2.52 2.13
C ALA A 86 -8.11 3.61 2.86
N SER A 87 -7.35 4.41 2.12
CA SER A 87 -6.60 5.56 2.67
C SER A 87 -7.54 6.62 3.24
N LEU A 88 -8.54 7.04 2.48
CA LEU A 88 -9.54 8.01 2.96
C LEU A 88 -10.34 7.47 4.15
N LYS A 89 -10.64 6.17 4.16
CA LYS A 89 -11.30 5.51 5.30
C LYS A 89 -10.43 5.55 6.56
N GLY A 90 -9.12 5.30 6.41
CA GLY A 90 -8.17 5.42 7.50
C GLY A 90 -8.09 6.85 8.02
N ILE A 91 -8.04 7.82 7.14
CA ILE A 91 -8.08 9.24 7.47
C ILE A 91 -9.34 9.60 8.26
N ASP A 92 -10.54 9.20 7.78
CA ASP A 92 -11.81 9.44 8.47
C ASP A 92 -11.83 8.93 9.92
N LEU A 93 -11.23 7.75 10.14
CA LEU A 93 -11.16 7.13 11.46
C LEU A 93 -10.13 7.81 12.36
N LEU A 94 -8.97 8.16 11.82
CA LEU A 94 -7.86 8.74 12.58
C LEU A 94 -8.07 10.22 12.87
N ASN A 95 -8.73 10.97 11.98
CA ASN A 95 -9.02 12.40 12.12
C ASN A 95 -10.03 12.71 13.23
N GLN A 96 -10.66 11.70 13.84
CA GLN A 96 -11.47 11.87 15.04
C GLN A 96 -10.64 12.18 16.30
N ASN A 97 -9.31 12.07 16.21
CA ASN A 97 -8.41 12.39 17.30
C ASN A 97 -8.06 13.89 17.28
N GLU A 98 -8.56 14.65 18.25
CA GLU A 98 -8.30 16.10 18.39
C GLU A 98 -6.80 16.47 18.49
N LYS A 99 -5.94 15.49 18.81
CA LYS A 99 -4.49 15.70 18.87
C LYS A 99 -3.80 15.46 17.54
N GLY A 100 -4.57 15.15 16.48
CA GLY A 100 -4.07 14.80 15.17
C GLY A 100 -3.63 13.34 15.05
N PHE A 101 -3.09 13.00 13.90
CA PHE A 101 -2.64 11.64 13.57
C PHE A 101 -1.42 11.67 12.65
N PHE A 102 -0.75 10.54 12.57
CA PHE A 102 0.23 10.23 11.53
C PHE A 102 -0.26 8.99 10.77
N MET A 103 -0.20 9.04 9.44
CA MET A 103 -0.56 7.90 8.59
C MET A 103 0.49 7.75 7.49
N MET A 104 0.96 6.52 7.28
CA MET A 104 1.78 6.13 6.14
C MET A 104 0.92 5.36 5.13
N ILE A 105 1.06 5.70 3.88
CA ILE A 105 0.36 5.07 2.76
C ILE A 105 1.40 4.69 1.74
N GLU A 106 1.40 3.42 1.34
CA GLU A 106 2.43 2.86 0.48
C GLU A 106 1.83 2.31 -0.81
N GLY A 107 2.41 2.67 -1.94
CA GLY A 107 2.22 1.97 -3.21
C GLY A 107 3.18 0.77 -3.28
N SER A 108 2.96 -0.24 -2.45
CA SER A 108 3.92 -1.31 -2.19
C SER A 108 4.29 -2.14 -3.42
N GLN A 109 3.33 -2.41 -4.30
CA GLN A 109 3.57 -3.24 -5.49
C GLN A 109 4.38 -2.55 -6.58
N LEU A 110 4.65 -1.25 -6.46
CA LEU A 110 5.64 -0.55 -7.30
C LEU A 110 7.02 -1.19 -7.19
N ASP A 111 7.41 -1.64 -5.99
CA ASP A 111 8.67 -2.33 -5.76
C ASP A 111 8.71 -3.68 -6.47
N ASP A 112 7.68 -4.49 -6.31
CA ASP A 112 7.60 -5.83 -6.92
C ASP A 112 7.70 -5.77 -8.45
N TYR A 113 6.93 -4.89 -9.09
CA TYR A 113 6.98 -4.75 -10.55
C TYR A 113 8.24 -4.03 -11.04
N GLY A 114 8.85 -3.19 -10.23
CA GLY A 114 10.19 -2.68 -10.44
C GLY A 114 11.23 -3.81 -10.49
N HIS A 115 11.19 -4.72 -9.52
CA HIS A 115 12.06 -5.91 -9.48
C HIS A 115 11.89 -6.83 -10.69
N PHE A 116 10.65 -7.00 -11.16
CA PHE A 116 10.36 -7.82 -12.35
C PHE A 116 10.66 -7.10 -13.67
N ASN A 117 10.97 -5.81 -13.64
CA ASN A 117 11.07 -4.96 -14.83
C ASN A 117 9.79 -5.02 -15.71
N ASP A 118 8.65 -5.23 -15.09
CA ASP A 118 7.34 -5.21 -15.76
C ASP A 118 6.83 -3.78 -15.87
N LEU A 119 7.16 -3.13 -16.98
CA LEU A 119 6.82 -1.74 -17.22
C LEU A 119 5.31 -1.49 -17.24
N ASP A 120 4.53 -2.40 -17.83
CA ASP A 120 3.08 -2.23 -17.96
C ASP A 120 2.42 -2.25 -16.59
N MET A 121 2.81 -3.18 -15.72
CA MET A 121 2.30 -3.28 -14.37
C MET A 121 2.83 -2.14 -13.48
N LEU A 122 4.10 -1.77 -13.60
CA LEU A 122 4.68 -0.65 -12.89
C LEU A 122 3.94 0.67 -13.20
N MET A 123 3.58 0.89 -14.47
CA MET A 123 2.78 2.05 -14.86
C MET A 123 1.37 2.01 -14.26
N GLN A 124 0.71 0.86 -14.24
CA GLN A 124 -0.62 0.72 -13.63
C GLN A 124 -0.60 1.01 -12.13
N GLU A 125 0.39 0.49 -11.41
CA GLU A 125 0.59 0.77 -9.98
C GLU A 125 0.91 2.25 -9.73
N THR A 126 1.75 2.86 -10.59
CA THR A 126 2.07 4.29 -10.51
C THR A 126 0.82 5.14 -10.69
N HIS A 127 -0.02 4.84 -11.67
CA HIS A 127 -1.28 5.55 -11.88
C HIS A 127 -2.28 5.37 -10.74
N ASP A 128 -2.34 4.18 -10.14
CA ASP A 128 -3.20 3.94 -8.98
C ASP A 128 -2.73 4.74 -7.76
N PHE A 129 -1.41 4.77 -7.54
CA PHE A 129 -0.83 5.56 -6.45
C PHE A 129 -0.99 7.06 -6.68
N ASP A 130 -0.81 7.57 -7.90
CA ASP A 130 -1.03 8.96 -8.27
C ASP A 130 -2.49 9.40 -8.00
N ARG A 131 -3.47 8.58 -8.41
CA ARG A 131 -4.88 8.83 -8.08
C ARG A 131 -5.14 8.85 -6.58
N THR A 132 -4.47 7.98 -5.84
CA THR A 132 -4.57 7.93 -4.37
C THR A 132 -4.02 9.21 -3.75
N ILE A 133 -2.86 9.68 -4.21
CA ILE A 133 -2.27 10.96 -3.78
C ILE A 133 -3.21 12.11 -4.10
N GLY A 134 -3.79 12.15 -5.31
CA GLY A 134 -4.76 13.16 -5.71
C GLY A 134 -5.95 13.24 -4.76
N ALA A 135 -6.55 12.11 -4.42
CA ALA A 135 -7.68 12.04 -3.48
C ALA A 135 -7.33 12.52 -2.06
N ILE A 136 -6.10 12.21 -1.60
CA ILE A 136 -5.59 12.66 -0.30
C ILE A 136 -5.34 14.18 -0.31
N TYR A 137 -4.75 14.71 -1.39
CA TYR A 137 -4.55 16.15 -1.55
C TYR A 137 -5.86 16.93 -1.56
N GLU A 138 -6.87 16.42 -2.26
CA GLU A 138 -8.20 17.05 -2.25
C GLU A 138 -8.82 17.05 -0.86
N TRP A 139 -8.66 15.97 -0.10
CA TRP A 139 -9.11 15.91 1.28
C TRP A 139 -8.34 16.92 2.15
N ALA A 140 -6.99 16.92 2.09
CA ALA A 140 -6.14 17.80 2.87
C ALA A 140 -6.40 19.29 2.56
N ALA A 141 -6.65 19.63 1.29
CA ALA A 141 -6.96 21.01 0.88
C ALA A 141 -8.31 21.50 1.44
N ARG A 142 -9.28 20.60 1.63
CA ARG A 142 -10.56 20.94 2.28
C ARG A 142 -10.45 21.10 3.79
N ASP A 143 -9.63 20.27 4.42
CA ASP A 143 -9.39 20.32 5.87
C ASP A 143 -8.52 21.54 6.25
N GLY A 144 -7.45 21.78 5.53
CA GLY A 144 -6.57 22.96 5.64
C GLY A 144 -5.42 22.80 6.65
N GLU A 145 -5.39 21.80 7.49
CA GLU A 145 -4.34 21.58 8.51
C GLU A 145 -3.31 20.50 8.14
N PRO A 146 -3.65 19.41 7.41
CA PRO A 146 -2.73 18.31 7.16
C PRO A 146 -1.52 18.72 6.31
N VAL A 147 -0.36 18.16 6.66
CA VAL A 147 0.83 18.15 5.80
C VAL A 147 0.89 16.81 5.08
N VAL A 148 0.94 16.85 3.74
CA VAL A 148 1.10 15.68 2.90
C VAL A 148 2.53 15.66 2.34
N ILE A 149 3.25 14.57 2.60
CA ILE A 149 4.61 14.35 2.10
C ILE A 149 4.57 13.15 1.17
N VAL A 150 5.03 13.33 -0.07
CA VAL A 150 5.16 12.27 -1.07
C VAL A 150 6.64 12.07 -1.37
N THR A 151 7.12 10.84 -1.22
CA THR A 151 8.52 10.50 -1.47
C THR A 151 8.66 9.04 -1.87
N ALA A 152 9.74 8.71 -2.56
CA ALA A 152 10.22 7.33 -2.66
C ALA A 152 11.23 7.07 -1.52
N TYR A 153 11.27 5.85 -1.00
CA TYR A 153 12.27 5.44 -0.01
C TYR A 153 13.49 4.77 -0.67
N HIS A 154 13.36 4.29 -1.90
CA HIS A 154 14.45 3.87 -2.80
C HIS A 154 13.94 3.77 -4.25
N GLU A 155 14.82 3.53 -5.18
CA GLU A 155 14.52 3.10 -6.53
C GLU A 155 14.47 1.57 -6.60
N THR A 156 13.85 1.00 -7.64
CA THR A 156 13.82 -0.44 -7.84
C THR A 156 13.85 -0.77 -9.33
N GLY A 157 14.73 -1.73 -9.69
CA GLY A 157 14.86 -2.23 -11.05
C GLY A 157 15.68 -1.36 -12.00
N GLY A 158 16.13 -0.18 -11.59
CA GLY A 158 16.96 0.71 -12.41
C GLY A 158 16.25 1.31 -13.61
N LEU A 159 14.91 1.43 -13.56
CA LEU A 159 14.13 2.05 -14.63
C LEU A 159 14.55 3.50 -14.84
N THR A 160 14.95 3.84 -16.07
CA THR A 160 15.42 5.18 -16.42
C THR A 160 14.80 5.66 -17.73
N LEU A 161 14.29 6.89 -17.72
CA LEU A 161 13.89 7.57 -18.95
C LEU A 161 15.14 8.13 -19.62
N VAL A 162 15.55 7.52 -20.74
CA VAL A 162 16.81 7.85 -21.45
C VAL A 162 16.61 8.80 -22.63
N GLY A 163 15.43 9.31 -22.83
CA GLY A 163 15.10 10.28 -23.88
C GLY A 163 13.72 10.06 -24.48
N GLY A 164 13.35 10.88 -25.42
CA GLY A 164 12.09 10.78 -26.13
C GLY A 164 12.09 11.64 -27.39
N ASP A 165 11.30 11.24 -28.35
CA ASP A 165 11.06 11.99 -29.58
C ASP A 165 9.58 12.40 -29.67
N HIS A 166 9.31 13.55 -30.24
CA HIS A 166 7.95 13.93 -30.62
C HIS A 166 7.60 13.27 -31.95
N LYS A 167 6.61 12.37 -31.92
CA LYS A 167 6.08 11.75 -33.13
C LYS A 167 4.57 11.95 -33.17
N ASP A 168 4.09 12.52 -34.26
CA ASP A 168 2.66 12.79 -34.50
C ASP A 168 1.98 13.57 -33.35
N GLY A 169 2.69 14.54 -32.78
CA GLY A 169 2.21 15.37 -31.66
C GLY A 169 2.18 14.68 -30.31
N LYS A 170 2.71 13.45 -30.21
CA LYS A 170 2.85 12.70 -28.95
C LYS A 170 4.32 12.51 -28.59
N MET A 171 4.63 12.62 -27.31
CA MET A 171 5.95 12.25 -26.83
C MET A 171 6.07 10.72 -26.78
N VAL A 172 7.07 10.18 -27.47
CA VAL A 172 7.44 8.76 -27.41
C VAL A 172 8.71 8.67 -26.58
N GLY A 173 8.59 8.25 -25.33
CA GLY A 173 9.70 8.05 -24.44
C GLY A 173 10.51 6.79 -24.75
N LYS A 174 11.80 6.83 -24.45
CA LYS A 174 12.65 5.64 -24.39
C LYS A 174 12.92 5.33 -22.93
N VAL A 175 12.78 4.08 -22.57
CA VAL A 175 12.97 3.57 -21.22
C VAL A 175 14.13 2.59 -21.22
N SER A 176 14.99 2.65 -20.23
CA SER A 176 16.01 1.64 -19.97
C SER A 176 15.75 1.07 -18.57
N THR A 177 15.78 -0.25 -18.46
CA THR A 177 15.77 -0.95 -17.18
C THR A 177 17.19 -1.35 -16.82
N GLY A 178 17.58 -1.18 -15.55
CA GLY A 178 18.87 -1.62 -15.06
C GLY A 178 18.98 -3.15 -15.03
N GLU A 179 20.19 -3.67 -15.21
CA GLU A 179 20.46 -5.07 -14.92
C GLU A 179 20.40 -5.29 -13.40
N GLN A 180 19.46 -6.09 -12.94
CA GLN A 180 19.55 -6.64 -11.60
C GLN A 180 20.59 -7.77 -11.56
N ARG A 181 21.34 -7.90 -10.47
CA ARG A 181 22.26 -9.01 -10.27
C ARG A 181 21.50 -10.34 -10.33
N GLY A 182 21.57 -11.01 -11.46
CA GLY A 182 21.01 -12.34 -11.70
C GLY A 182 19.74 -12.39 -12.53
N ASP A 183 19.19 -11.25 -12.96
CA ASP A 183 18.01 -11.22 -13.81
C ASP A 183 18.26 -10.37 -15.05
N THR A 184 18.20 -10.99 -16.22
CA THR A 184 18.32 -10.32 -17.51
C THR A 184 16.93 -10.00 -18.03
N GLY A 185 16.32 -8.94 -17.48
CA GLY A 185 15.06 -8.41 -18.00
C GLY A 185 15.24 -7.84 -19.43
N PRO A 186 14.19 -7.82 -20.25
CA PRO A 186 14.28 -7.30 -21.59
C PRO A 186 14.53 -5.78 -21.58
N VAL A 187 15.41 -5.34 -22.46
CA VAL A 187 15.62 -3.92 -22.75
C VAL A 187 14.52 -3.51 -23.74
N TYR A 188 13.68 -2.55 -23.39
CA TYR A 188 12.62 -2.02 -24.26
C TYR A 188 13.03 -0.71 -24.94
#